data_1a2dd02218499bc03e19cdbd9daab822
#
_entry.id   1a2dd02218499bc03e19cdbd9daab822
#
_cell.length_a   1.000
_cell.length_b   1.000
_cell.length_c   1.000
_cell.angle_alpha   90.00
_cell.angle_beta   90.00
_cell.angle_gamma   90.00
#
_symmetry.space_group_name_H-M   'P 1'
#
loop_
_entity.id
_entity.type
_entity.pdbx_description
1 polymer ?
#
loop_
_entity_poly.entity_id
_entity_poly.type
_entity_poly.pdbx_seq_one_letter_code
_entity_poly.pdbx_strand_id
1 'polypeptide(L)'
;MNDILAVVLVTLLWVFIIGVGTVESALFNLLVGLILGLLLISLVSSNERSFPRKLVAFGRYVLSFIKELVVANLIIAKLTLQPKSAFNTNVIAVPIRVESDAAISLLSATITLLPGTVAMGVSNDRKQLYAHAMGASLEDAKESVTKMETLIMGFMK
;
A
#
# COMPACT_ATOMS: atom_id res chain seq x y z
N MET A 1 -7.20 27.99 -5.04
CA MET A 1 -6.52 28.30 -3.74
C MET A 1 -5.95 27.04 -3.10
N ASN A 2 -6.64 25.91 -3.20
CA ASN A 2 -6.18 24.63 -2.60
C ASN A 2 -4.94 24.03 -3.29
N ASP A 3 -4.78 24.23 -4.60
CA ASP A 3 -3.68 23.64 -5.37
C ASP A 3 -2.33 24.28 -5.04
N ILE A 4 -2.32 25.63 -4.89
CA ILE A 4 -1.13 26.36 -4.47
C ILE A 4 -0.70 25.92 -3.06
N LEU A 5 -1.66 25.77 -2.14
CA LEU A 5 -1.38 25.29 -0.80
C LEU A 5 -0.80 23.87 -0.82
N ALA A 6 -1.32 22.98 -1.68
CA ALA A 6 -0.81 21.63 -1.82
C ALA A 6 0.62 21.59 -2.38
N VAL A 7 0.94 22.42 -3.40
CA VAL A 7 2.33 22.57 -3.90
C VAL A 7 3.27 23.03 -2.78
N VAL A 8 2.87 24.06 -2.05
CA VAL A 8 3.67 24.60 -0.95
C VAL A 8 3.90 23.54 0.12
N LEU A 9 2.87 22.81 0.54
CA LEU A 9 2.99 21.74 1.54
C LEU A 9 3.91 20.61 1.09
N VAL A 10 3.78 20.14 -0.17
CA VAL A 10 4.65 19.09 -0.72
C VAL A 10 6.09 19.57 -0.80
N THR A 11 6.31 20.80 -1.24
CA THR A 11 7.66 21.42 -1.30
C THR A 11 8.29 21.51 0.08
N LEU A 12 7.55 21.99 1.07
CA LEU A 12 8.02 22.08 2.46
C LEU A 12 8.31 20.70 3.05
N LEU A 13 7.45 19.74 2.81
CA LEU A 13 7.62 18.35 3.25
C LEU A 13 8.89 17.73 2.65
N TRP A 14 9.12 17.94 1.35
CA TRP A 14 10.33 17.49 0.67
C TRP A 14 11.60 18.07 1.28
N VAL A 15 11.63 19.41 1.47
CA VAL A 15 12.77 20.11 2.07
C VAL A 15 13.00 19.62 3.51
N PHE A 16 11.93 19.37 4.26
CA PHE A 16 12.03 18.87 5.63
C PHE A 16 12.61 17.45 5.71
N ILE A 17 12.21 16.55 4.79
CA ILE A 17 12.66 15.15 4.75
C ILE A 17 14.15 15.07 4.33
N ILE A 18 14.54 15.83 3.31
CA ILE A 18 15.93 15.78 2.77
C ILE A 18 16.90 16.53 3.67
N GLY A 19 16.40 17.54 4.42
CA GLY A 19 17.25 18.43 5.21
C GLY A 19 18.00 19.45 4.36
N VAL A 20 18.56 20.46 5.01
CA VAL A 20 19.28 21.57 4.37
C VAL A 20 20.65 21.69 5.01
N GLY A 21 21.70 21.29 4.27
CA GLY A 21 23.10 21.41 4.74
C GLY A 21 23.77 22.73 4.35
N THR A 22 23.47 23.25 3.15
CA THR A 22 24.04 24.48 2.59
C THR A 22 22.97 25.27 1.84
N VAL A 23 23.23 26.56 1.57
CA VAL A 23 22.32 27.42 0.79
C VAL A 23 22.08 26.86 -0.62
N GLU A 24 23.12 26.32 -1.26
CA GLU A 24 23.02 25.71 -2.59
C GLU A 24 22.13 24.46 -2.59
N SER A 25 22.28 23.61 -1.57
CA SER A 25 21.40 22.43 -1.41
C SER A 25 19.97 22.83 -1.09
N ALA A 26 19.76 23.93 -0.36
CA ALA A 26 18.41 24.46 -0.08
C ALA A 26 17.70 24.90 -1.36
N LEU A 27 18.37 25.66 -2.23
CA LEU A 27 17.81 26.12 -3.50
C LEU A 27 17.49 24.94 -4.43
N PHE A 28 18.40 23.97 -4.53
CA PHE A 28 18.18 22.76 -5.32
C PHE A 28 16.98 21.96 -4.81
N ASN A 29 16.90 21.69 -3.50
CA ASN A 29 15.81 20.95 -2.89
C ASN A 29 14.46 21.69 -2.99
N LEU A 30 14.47 23.01 -2.92
CA LEU A 30 13.29 23.84 -3.14
C LEU A 30 12.76 23.69 -4.58
N LEU A 31 13.66 23.69 -5.55
CA LEU A 31 13.35 23.56 -6.97
C LEU A 31 12.81 22.15 -7.26
N VAL A 32 13.44 21.10 -6.73
CA VAL A 32 12.96 19.71 -6.86
C VAL A 32 11.61 19.54 -6.19
N GLY A 33 11.42 20.06 -4.98
CA GLY A 33 10.14 20.01 -4.26
C GLY A 33 9.02 20.73 -5.03
N LEU A 34 9.32 21.88 -5.63
CA LEU A 34 8.38 22.62 -6.47
C LEU A 34 7.97 21.81 -7.71
N ILE A 35 8.95 21.20 -8.42
CA ILE A 35 8.66 20.34 -9.58
C ILE A 35 7.81 19.17 -9.18
N LEU A 36 8.13 18.48 -8.09
CA LEU A 36 7.34 17.37 -7.58
C LEU A 36 5.93 17.80 -7.18
N GLY A 37 5.79 18.95 -6.53
CA GLY A 37 4.50 19.52 -6.18
C GLY A 37 3.64 19.84 -7.41
N LEU A 38 4.22 20.45 -8.44
CA LEU A 38 3.52 20.74 -9.69
C LEU A 38 3.15 19.46 -10.46
N LEU A 39 4.03 18.45 -10.50
CA LEU A 39 3.74 17.15 -11.09
C LEU A 39 2.59 16.45 -10.38
N LEU A 40 2.61 16.41 -9.05
CA LEU A 40 1.53 15.81 -8.26
C LEU A 40 0.20 16.50 -8.49
N ILE A 41 0.18 17.84 -8.55
CA ILE A 41 -1.06 18.57 -8.86
C ILE A 41 -1.52 18.31 -10.29
N SER A 42 -0.63 18.30 -11.27
CA SER A 42 -0.97 17.96 -12.65
C SER A 42 -1.63 16.58 -12.78
N LEU A 43 -1.14 15.61 -11.99
CA LEU A 43 -1.71 14.25 -11.96
C LEU A 43 -3.04 14.17 -11.21
N VAL A 44 -3.22 15.04 -10.22
CA VAL A 44 -4.39 15.02 -9.30
C VAL A 44 -5.49 15.97 -9.76
N SER A 45 -5.18 17.10 -10.38
CA SER A 45 -6.10 18.18 -10.76
C SER A 45 -7.16 17.75 -11.77
N SER A 46 -7.00 16.61 -12.42
CA SER A 46 -8.01 16.10 -13.34
C SER A 46 -9.33 15.69 -12.65
N ASN A 47 -9.40 15.66 -11.31
CA ASN A 47 -10.64 15.30 -10.60
C ASN A 47 -10.73 15.93 -9.19
N GLU A 48 -10.86 17.25 -9.13
CA GLU A 48 -10.83 18.06 -7.87
C GLU A 48 -11.78 17.60 -6.75
N ARG A 49 -12.92 17.00 -7.06
CA ARG A 49 -13.91 16.59 -6.04
C ARG A 49 -13.58 15.26 -5.36
N SER A 50 -12.72 14.45 -5.95
CA SER A 50 -12.41 13.11 -5.42
C SER A 50 -11.12 13.03 -4.60
N PHE A 51 -10.23 14.03 -4.69
CA PHE A 51 -8.94 14.02 -4.03
C PHE A 51 -8.99 13.84 -2.51
N PRO A 52 -9.74 14.65 -1.73
CA PRO A 52 -9.80 14.48 -0.28
C PRO A 52 -10.37 13.11 0.10
N ARG A 53 -11.31 12.59 -0.69
CA ARG A 53 -11.90 11.27 -0.47
C ARG A 53 -10.88 10.15 -0.72
N LYS A 54 -10.09 10.26 -1.78
CA LYS A 54 -9.00 9.31 -2.09
C LYS A 54 -7.90 9.35 -1.04
N LEU A 55 -7.54 10.53 -0.55
CA LEU A 55 -6.55 10.70 0.51
C LEU A 55 -7.01 10.03 1.82
N VAL A 56 -8.26 10.21 2.22
CA VAL A 56 -8.83 9.54 3.39
C VAL A 56 -8.87 8.02 3.19
N ALA A 57 -9.24 7.55 1.99
CA ALA A 57 -9.25 6.14 1.66
C ALA A 57 -7.84 5.54 1.71
N PHE A 58 -6.85 6.25 1.19
CA PHE A 58 -5.43 5.87 1.29
C PHE A 58 -4.95 5.83 2.75
N GLY A 59 -5.31 6.83 3.56
CA GLY A 59 -5.01 6.81 5.00
C GLY A 59 -5.61 5.60 5.73
N ARG A 60 -6.84 5.24 5.40
CA ARG A 60 -7.48 4.01 5.93
C ARG A 60 -6.77 2.74 5.50
N TYR A 61 -6.32 2.69 4.24
CA TYR A 61 -5.52 1.57 3.74
C TYR A 61 -4.22 1.43 4.54
N VAL A 62 -3.46 2.52 4.71
CA VAL A 62 -2.20 2.51 5.46
C VAL A 62 -2.40 2.07 6.91
N LEU A 63 -3.41 2.61 7.60
CA LEU A 63 -3.71 2.22 8.99
C LEU A 63 -4.13 0.75 9.10
N SER A 64 -4.95 0.26 8.16
CA SER A 64 -5.35 -1.14 8.13
C SER A 64 -4.18 -2.05 7.80
N PHE A 65 -3.29 -1.66 6.88
CA PHE A 65 -2.08 -2.39 6.55
C PHE A 65 -1.14 -2.50 7.77
N ILE A 66 -0.90 -1.40 8.49
CA ILE A 66 -0.09 -1.41 9.72
C ILE A 66 -0.71 -2.34 10.75
N LYS A 67 -2.03 -2.30 10.94
CA LYS A 67 -2.73 -3.21 11.86
C LYS A 67 -2.52 -4.68 11.48
N GLU A 68 -2.74 -5.03 10.21
CA GLU A 68 -2.52 -6.40 9.71
C GLU A 68 -1.04 -6.82 9.87
N LEU A 69 -0.12 -5.92 9.57
CA LEU A 69 1.32 -6.16 9.73
C LEU A 69 1.67 -6.51 11.19
N VAL A 70 1.15 -5.77 12.16
CA VAL A 70 1.37 -6.05 13.58
C VAL A 70 0.76 -7.39 13.98
N VAL A 71 -0.49 -7.65 13.59
CA VAL A 71 -1.17 -8.92 13.88
C VAL A 71 -0.43 -10.10 13.27
N ALA A 72 -0.03 -10.01 11.99
CA ALA A 72 0.72 -11.06 11.30
C ALA A 72 2.07 -11.34 11.97
N ASN A 73 2.81 -10.29 12.38
CA ASN A 73 4.05 -10.47 13.14
C ASN A 73 3.82 -11.21 14.47
N LEU A 74 2.77 -10.88 15.22
CA LEU A 74 2.43 -11.55 16.46
C LEU A 74 2.05 -13.04 16.24
N ILE A 75 1.32 -13.33 15.18
CA ILE A 75 0.96 -14.71 14.79
C ILE A 75 2.23 -15.51 14.48
N ILE A 76 3.11 -14.98 13.63
CA ILE A 76 4.35 -15.66 13.28
C ILE A 76 5.28 -15.82 14.49
N ALA A 77 5.39 -14.79 15.33
CA ALA A 77 6.16 -14.90 16.58
C ALA A 77 5.62 -16.02 17.50
N LYS A 78 4.28 -16.10 17.65
CA LYS A 78 3.64 -17.17 18.41
C LYS A 78 3.89 -18.55 17.79
N LEU A 79 3.80 -18.67 16.45
CA LEU A 79 4.05 -19.92 15.73
C LEU A 79 5.51 -20.38 15.92
N THR A 80 6.46 -19.46 15.89
CA THR A 80 7.89 -19.77 16.06
C THR A 80 8.19 -20.40 17.43
N LEU A 81 7.38 -20.09 18.44
CA LEU A 81 7.49 -20.66 19.79
C LEU A 81 6.77 -22.03 19.93
N GLN A 82 6.07 -22.49 18.89
CA GLN A 82 5.35 -23.76 18.90
C GLN A 82 6.19 -24.89 18.25
N PRO A 83 5.86 -26.18 18.52
CA PRO A 83 6.47 -27.30 17.83
C PRO A 83 6.28 -27.21 16.31
N LYS A 84 7.24 -27.75 15.53
CA LYS A 84 7.22 -27.71 14.06
C LYS A 84 5.92 -28.23 13.40
N SER A 85 5.17 -29.08 14.07
CA SER A 85 3.86 -29.58 13.62
C SER A 85 2.76 -28.51 13.49
N ALA A 86 2.97 -27.33 14.06
CA ALA A 86 1.99 -26.23 14.00
C ALA A 86 2.11 -25.36 12.71
N PHE A 87 3.14 -25.59 11.90
CA PHE A 87 3.35 -24.85 10.64
C PHE A 87 2.56 -25.44 9.49
N ASN A 88 1.30 -25.04 9.37
CA ASN A 88 0.50 -25.36 8.19
C ASN A 88 0.81 -24.33 7.10
N THR A 89 1.13 -24.85 5.92
CA THR A 89 1.38 -24.03 4.72
C THR A 89 0.38 -24.40 3.64
N ASN A 90 -0.25 -23.39 3.05
CA ASN A 90 -1.26 -23.62 2.02
C ASN A 90 -1.07 -22.64 0.86
N VAL A 91 -1.35 -23.11 -0.34
CA VAL A 91 -1.53 -22.25 -1.51
C VAL A 91 -3.01 -21.96 -1.66
N ILE A 92 -3.37 -20.69 -1.66
CA ILE A 92 -4.73 -20.21 -1.80
C ILE A 92 -4.92 -19.49 -3.13
N ALA A 93 -6.08 -19.70 -3.74
CA ALA A 93 -6.54 -18.88 -4.86
C ALA A 93 -7.65 -17.96 -4.33
N VAL A 94 -7.43 -16.65 -4.46
CA VAL A 94 -8.38 -15.63 -4.01
C VAL A 94 -8.94 -14.91 -5.21
N PRO A 95 -10.27 -14.86 -5.40
CA PRO A 95 -10.85 -14.06 -6.47
C PRO A 95 -10.58 -12.58 -6.21
N ILE A 96 -10.11 -11.87 -7.24
CA ILE A 96 -9.83 -10.44 -7.20
C ILE A 96 -10.73 -9.66 -8.16
N ARG A 97 -11.06 -8.42 -7.78
CA ARG A 97 -11.93 -7.50 -8.53
C ARG A 97 -11.17 -6.30 -9.06
N VAL A 98 -9.92 -6.13 -8.65
CA VAL A 98 -9.04 -5.08 -9.19
C VAL A 98 -8.62 -5.45 -10.61
N GLU A 99 -8.70 -4.48 -11.54
CA GLU A 99 -8.45 -4.71 -12.97
C GLU A 99 -7.16 -4.06 -13.46
N SER A 100 -6.76 -2.91 -12.86
CA SER A 100 -5.56 -2.19 -13.30
C SER A 100 -4.27 -2.89 -12.85
N ASP A 101 -3.25 -2.88 -13.71
CA ASP A 101 -1.94 -3.46 -13.39
C ASP A 101 -1.33 -2.86 -12.13
N ALA A 102 -1.52 -1.55 -11.93
CA ALA A 102 -1.04 -0.86 -10.73
C ALA A 102 -1.75 -1.35 -9.46
N ALA A 103 -3.08 -1.59 -9.51
CA ALA A 103 -3.82 -2.08 -8.34
C ALA A 103 -3.49 -3.54 -8.04
N ILE A 104 -3.33 -4.39 -9.06
CA ILE A 104 -2.92 -5.79 -8.92
C ILE A 104 -1.50 -5.86 -8.33
N SER A 105 -0.58 -5.04 -8.82
CA SER A 105 0.79 -4.97 -8.31
C SER A 105 0.84 -4.50 -6.86
N LEU A 106 0.06 -3.46 -6.52
CA LEU A 106 -0.03 -2.95 -5.16
C LEU A 106 -0.62 -4.00 -4.21
N LEU A 107 -1.68 -4.71 -4.62
CA LEU A 107 -2.28 -5.79 -3.84
C LEU A 107 -1.27 -6.92 -3.60
N SER A 108 -0.57 -7.36 -4.65
CA SER A 108 0.45 -8.41 -4.57
C SER A 108 1.60 -8.02 -3.65
N ALA A 109 2.09 -6.77 -3.75
CA ALA A 109 3.12 -6.23 -2.87
C ALA A 109 2.63 -6.16 -1.41
N THR A 110 1.40 -5.69 -1.19
CA THR A 110 0.78 -5.60 0.15
C THR A 110 0.74 -6.97 0.83
N ILE A 111 0.28 -8.01 0.11
CA ILE A 111 0.21 -9.37 0.63
C ILE A 111 1.59 -9.92 0.93
N THR A 112 2.56 -9.68 0.05
CA THR A 112 3.94 -10.16 0.22
C THR A 112 4.66 -9.47 1.39
N LEU A 113 4.30 -8.23 1.72
CA LEU A 113 4.85 -7.51 2.87
C LEU A 113 4.29 -8.00 4.21
N LEU A 114 3.16 -8.71 4.22
CA LEU A 114 2.62 -9.30 5.43
C LEU A 114 3.39 -10.59 5.77
N PRO A 115 3.93 -10.72 7.00
CA PRO A 115 4.66 -11.91 7.41
C PRO A 115 3.80 -13.16 7.30
N GLY A 116 4.37 -14.22 6.74
CA GLY A 116 3.69 -15.50 6.54
C GLY A 116 2.84 -15.58 5.27
N THR A 117 2.83 -14.55 4.42
CA THR A 117 2.15 -14.60 3.13
C THR A 117 3.05 -14.14 1.99
N VAL A 118 2.90 -14.74 0.82
CA VAL A 118 3.62 -14.36 -0.40
C VAL A 118 2.68 -14.48 -1.60
N ALA A 119 2.53 -13.41 -2.36
CA ALA A 119 1.84 -13.46 -3.64
C ALA A 119 2.70 -14.21 -4.65
N MET A 120 2.16 -15.28 -5.25
CA MET A 120 2.86 -16.15 -6.20
C MET A 120 2.62 -15.73 -7.65
N GLY A 121 1.46 -15.17 -7.95
CA GLY A 121 1.09 -14.77 -9.29
C GLY A 121 -0.40 -14.54 -9.44
N VAL A 122 -0.80 -14.13 -10.62
CA VAL A 122 -2.19 -13.87 -11.00
C VAL A 122 -2.57 -14.78 -12.16
N SER A 123 -3.81 -15.27 -12.17
CA SER A 123 -4.32 -16.08 -13.28
C SER A 123 -4.29 -15.33 -14.61
N ASN A 124 -4.22 -16.06 -15.73
CA ASN A 124 -4.17 -15.47 -17.07
C ASN A 124 -5.40 -14.58 -17.39
N ASP A 125 -6.55 -14.91 -16.79
CA ASP A 125 -7.79 -14.13 -16.90
C ASP A 125 -7.87 -12.96 -15.91
N ARG A 126 -6.83 -12.77 -15.07
CA ARG A 126 -6.70 -11.71 -14.06
C ARG A 126 -7.80 -11.72 -12.99
N LYS A 127 -8.50 -12.83 -12.81
CA LYS A 127 -9.60 -12.93 -11.85
C LYS A 127 -9.22 -13.58 -10.53
N GLN A 128 -8.04 -14.17 -10.45
CA GLN A 128 -7.57 -14.85 -9.27
C GLN A 128 -6.13 -14.48 -8.94
N LEU A 129 -5.86 -14.23 -7.67
CA LEU A 129 -4.52 -14.09 -7.11
C LEU A 129 -4.16 -15.39 -6.37
N TYR A 130 -3.05 -15.97 -6.73
CA TYR A 130 -2.46 -17.11 -6.02
C TYR A 130 -1.50 -16.60 -4.96
N ALA A 131 -1.72 -17.01 -3.72
CA ALA A 131 -0.84 -16.66 -2.62
C ALA A 131 -0.49 -17.90 -1.79
N HIS A 132 0.74 -17.96 -1.33
CA HIS A 132 1.17 -18.92 -0.32
C HIS A 132 0.96 -18.29 1.05
N ALA A 133 0.29 -19.02 1.95
CA ALA A 133 0.02 -18.57 3.32
C ALA A 133 0.54 -19.61 4.32
N MET A 134 1.22 -19.15 5.37
CA MET A 134 1.75 -19.95 6.45
C MET A 134 1.15 -19.51 7.79
N GLY A 135 0.67 -20.47 8.57
CA GLY A 135 0.21 -20.24 9.95
C GLY A 135 -1.15 -19.60 10.10
N ALA A 136 -1.78 -19.12 9.03
CA ALA A 136 -3.16 -18.65 9.02
C ALA A 136 -4.11 -19.76 8.57
N SER A 137 -5.38 -19.71 9.00
CA SER A 137 -6.40 -20.52 8.37
C SER A 137 -6.61 -20.05 6.92
N LEU A 138 -7.07 -20.94 6.05
CA LEU A 138 -7.40 -20.61 4.66
C LEU A 138 -8.38 -19.43 4.56
N GLU A 139 -9.34 -19.39 5.46
CA GLU A 139 -10.38 -18.35 5.49
C GLU A 139 -9.81 -16.99 5.96
N ASP A 140 -8.99 -16.98 7.02
CA ASP A 140 -8.35 -15.74 7.51
C ASP A 140 -7.45 -15.11 6.45
N ALA A 141 -6.67 -15.94 5.72
CA ALA A 141 -5.81 -15.48 4.65
C ALA A 141 -6.62 -14.88 3.48
N LYS A 142 -7.72 -15.52 3.07
CA LYS A 142 -8.62 -14.98 2.03
C LYS A 142 -9.29 -13.69 2.47
N GLU A 143 -9.74 -13.61 3.73
CA GLU A 143 -10.37 -12.41 4.28
C GLU A 143 -9.39 -11.23 4.29
N SER A 144 -8.14 -11.43 4.71
CA SER A 144 -7.10 -10.41 4.68
C SER A 144 -6.85 -9.88 3.27
N VAL A 145 -6.73 -10.75 2.26
CA VAL A 145 -6.57 -10.35 0.86
C VAL A 145 -7.76 -9.53 0.38
N THR A 146 -8.99 -10.01 0.61
CA THR A 146 -10.23 -9.33 0.18
C THR A 146 -10.39 -7.97 0.85
N LYS A 147 -10.02 -7.86 2.12
CA LYS A 147 -10.03 -6.60 2.86
C LYS A 147 -9.04 -5.60 2.28
N MET A 148 -7.79 -6.01 2.01
CA MET A 148 -6.79 -5.13 1.42
C MET A 148 -7.19 -4.69 0.02
N GLU A 149 -7.72 -5.60 -0.80
CA GLU A 149 -8.28 -5.29 -2.11
C GLU A 149 -9.36 -4.19 -2.03
N THR A 150 -10.32 -4.35 -1.12
CA THR A 150 -11.42 -3.38 -0.95
C THR A 150 -10.91 -1.99 -0.59
N LEU A 151 -9.88 -1.92 0.25
CA LEU A 151 -9.25 -0.64 0.64
C LEU A 151 -8.49 -0.01 -0.54
N ILE A 152 -7.75 -0.80 -1.33
CA ILE A 152 -7.05 -0.35 -2.53
C ILE A 152 -8.04 0.20 -3.56
N MET A 153 -9.15 -0.49 -3.79
CA MET A 153 -10.21 -0.01 -4.69
C MET A 153 -10.81 1.33 -4.24
N GLY A 154 -10.76 1.65 -2.95
CA GLY A 154 -11.30 2.90 -2.40
C GLY A 154 -10.55 4.15 -2.86
N PHE A 155 -9.27 4.07 -3.22
CA PHE A 155 -8.46 5.21 -3.66
C PHE A 155 -7.91 5.09 -5.08
N MET A 156 -7.92 3.90 -5.68
CA MET A 156 -7.42 3.67 -7.04
C MET A 156 -8.51 3.73 -8.13
N LYS A 157 -9.78 3.87 -7.72
CA LYS A 157 -10.90 4.12 -8.66
C LYS A 157 -11.03 5.57 -9.06
#